data_1b29a07f042a89b8b88890503796ac76
#
_entry.id   1b29a07f042a89b8b88890503796ac76
#
_cell.length_a   1.000
_cell.length_b   1.000
_cell.length_c   1.000
_cell.angle_alpha   90.00
_cell.angle_beta   90.00
_cell.angle_gamma   90.00
#
_symmetry.space_group_name_H-M   'P 1'
#
loop_
_entity.id
_entity.type
_entity.pdbx_description
1 polymer ?
#
loop_
_entity_poly.entity_id
_entity_poly.type
_entity_poly.pdbx_seq_one_letter_code
_entity_poly.pdbx_strand_id
1 'polypeptide(L)'
;MVTLRVVPEGLAAASAAVEALTARLAAAHAGAAPAITAVVAPAADPVSLQSAVGFSALGSEHAAIAGEGVEELGRSGVAVGESGIGYAAGDAVAAATYLVSG
;
A
#
# COMPACT_ATOMS: atom_id res chain seq x y z
N MET A 1 12.44 34.45 0.41
CA MET A 1 11.24 33.77 -0.07
C MET A 1 11.55 32.29 -0.35
N VAL A 2 10.73 31.39 0.15
CA VAL A 2 10.87 29.96 -0.11
C VAL A 2 10.10 29.62 -1.40
N THR A 3 10.77 28.95 -2.32
CA THR A 3 10.15 28.51 -3.59
C THR A 3 9.78 27.04 -3.47
N LEU A 4 8.52 26.73 -3.70
CA LEU A 4 8.05 25.34 -3.80
C LEU A 4 8.40 24.80 -5.18
N ARG A 5 9.06 23.67 -5.19
CA ARG A 5 9.41 22.98 -6.42
C ARG A 5 8.88 21.54 -6.40
N VAL A 6 8.11 21.19 -7.40
CA VAL A 6 7.57 19.84 -7.58
C VAL A 6 8.09 19.29 -8.89
N VAL A 7 8.57 18.03 -8.86
CA VAL A 7 9.03 17.31 -10.05
C VAL A 7 8.00 16.23 -10.36
N PRO A 8 7.09 16.44 -11.34
CA PRO A 8 6.02 15.48 -11.66
C PRO A 8 6.53 14.09 -11.99
N GLU A 9 7.67 13.96 -12.67
CA GLU A 9 8.30 12.69 -12.99
C GLU A 9 8.76 11.95 -11.73
N GLY A 10 9.21 12.69 -10.73
CA GLY A 10 9.57 12.15 -9.42
C GLY A 10 8.36 11.58 -8.68
N LEU A 11 7.21 12.23 -8.77
CA LEU A 11 5.96 11.74 -8.19
C LEU A 11 5.47 10.48 -8.92
N ALA A 12 5.59 10.44 -10.25
CA ALA A 12 5.25 9.25 -11.03
C ALA A 12 6.15 8.06 -10.65
N ALA A 13 7.44 8.29 -10.47
CA ALA A 13 8.38 7.26 -10.03
C ALA A 13 8.08 6.78 -8.60
N ALA A 14 7.73 7.68 -7.69
CA ALA A 14 7.32 7.34 -6.32
C ALA A 14 6.04 6.52 -6.31
N SER A 15 5.05 6.88 -7.13
CA SER A 15 3.80 6.12 -7.31
C SER A 15 4.09 4.68 -7.76
N ALA A 16 4.93 4.51 -8.78
CA ALA A 16 5.32 3.20 -9.28
C ALA A 16 6.06 2.38 -8.20
N ALA A 17 6.92 3.01 -7.42
CA ALA A 17 7.63 2.35 -6.32
C ALA A 17 6.66 1.88 -5.23
N VAL A 18 5.67 2.68 -4.86
CA VAL A 18 4.64 2.30 -3.89
C VAL A 18 3.77 1.17 -4.43
N GLU A 19 3.40 1.18 -5.70
CA GLU A 19 2.67 0.08 -6.33
C GLU A 19 3.45 -1.24 -6.28
N ALA A 20 4.75 -1.19 -6.57
CA ALA A 20 5.62 -2.36 -6.49
C ALA A 20 5.74 -2.89 -5.04
N LEU A 21 5.89 -2.01 -4.06
CA LEU A 21 5.91 -2.37 -2.64
C LEU A 21 4.57 -2.97 -2.19
N THR A 22 3.47 -2.40 -2.65
CA THR A 22 2.12 -2.90 -2.36
C THR A 22 1.95 -4.34 -2.85
N ALA A 23 2.37 -4.63 -4.08
CA ALA A 23 2.32 -5.97 -4.64
C ALA A 23 3.20 -6.96 -3.88
N ARG A 24 4.41 -6.55 -3.49
CA ARG A 24 5.33 -7.39 -2.71
C ARG A 24 4.77 -7.67 -1.32
N LEU A 25 4.19 -6.67 -0.67
CA LEU A 25 3.58 -6.83 0.65
C LEU A 25 2.37 -7.77 0.59
N ALA A 26 1.50 -7.60 -0.41
CA ALA A 26 0.37 -8.48 -0.64
C ALA A 26 0.82 -9.94 -0.84
N ALA A 27 1.87 -10.15 -1.62
CA ALA A 27 2.44 -11.49 -1.84
C ALA A 27 3.03 -12.10 -0.57
N ALA A 28 3.71 -11.29 0.25
CA ALA A 28 4.26 -11.74 1.53
C ALA A 28 3.15 -12.17 2.50
N HIS A 29 2.07 -11.40 2.60
CA HIS A 29 0.91 -11.76 3.43
C HIS A 29 0.21 -13.00 2.90
N ALA A 30 0.02 -13.13 1.60
CA ALA A 30 -0.58 -14.31 0.99
C ALA A 30 0.26 -15.56 1.26
N GLY A 31 1.57 -15.45 1.21
CA GLY A 31 2.49 -16.55 1.52
C GLY A 31 2.46 -16.98 2.98
N ALA A 32 2.25 -16.05 3.91
CA ALA A 32 2.19 -16.32 5.35
C ALA A 32 0.80 -16.81 5.80
N ALA A 33 -0.27 -16.50 5.06
CA ALA A 33 -1.64 -16.76 5.47
C ALA A 33 -1.91 -18.22 5.87
N PRO A 34 -1.50 -19.26 5.13
CA PRO A 34 -1.76 -20.64 5.53
C PRO A 34 -1.17 -20.97 6.91
N ALA A 35 0.03 -20.48 7.22
CA ALA A 35 0.70 -20.77 8.49
C ALA A 35 0.03 -20.10 9.69
N ILE A 36 -0.49 -18.90 9.53
CA ILE A 36 -1.08 -18.13 10.63
C ILE A 36 -2.58 -18.35 10.79
N THR A 37 -3.28 -18.84 9.77
CA THR A 37 -4.73 -19.07 9.82
C THR A 37 -5.10 -20.53 10.08
N ALA A 38 -4.15 -21.44 9.91
CA ALA A 38 -4.33 -22.86 10.16
C ALA A 38 -3.17 -23.40 11.01
N VAL A 39 -3.06 -22.89 12.23
CA VAL A 39 -2.02 -23.28 13.17
C VAL A 39 -2.23 -24.74 13.58
N VAL A 40 -1.18 -25.55 13.44
CA VAL A 40 -1.21 -26.97 13.80
C VAL A 40 -0.82 -27.12 15.27
N ALA A 41 -1.67 -27.83 16.04
CA ALA A 41 -1.38 -28.13 17.42
C ALA A 41 -0.15 -29.04 17.54
N PRO A 42 0.82 -28.75 18.44
CA PRO A 42 2.01 -29.58 18.63
C PRO A 42 1.72 -30.93 19.32
N ALA A 43 0.55 -31.07 19.93
CA ALA A 43 0.11 -32.27 20.61
C ALA A 43 -1.42 -32.38 20.56
N ALA A 44 -1.95 -33.59 20.82
CA ALA A 44 -3.39 -33.86 20.78
C ALA A 44 -4.11 -33.57 22.11
N ASP A 45 -3.45 -32.97 23.09
CA ASP A 45 -4.09 -32.60 24.35
C ASP A 45 -5.04 -31.39 24.21
N PRO A 46 -6.04 -31.25 25.09
CA PRO A 46 -7.04 -30.18 24.95
C PRO A 46 -6.46 -28.78 25.00
N VAL A 47 -5.40 -28.54 25.74
CA VAL A 47 -4.77 -27.21 25.84
C VAL A 47 -4.08 -26.86 24.53
N SER A 48 -3.32 -27.76 23.95
CA SER A 48 -2.64 -27.57 22.66
C SER A 48 -3.65 -27.34 21.52
N LEU A 49 -4.72 -28.12 21.49
CA LEU A 49 -5.79 -27.96 20.48
C LEU A 49 -6.49 -26.62 20.62
N GLN A 50 -6.85 -26.23 21.83
CA GLN A 50 -7.51 -24.95 22.11
C GLN A 50 -6.62 -23.77 21.77
N SER A 51 -5.32 -23.83 22.10
CA SER A 51 -4.36 -22.80 21.74
C SER A 51 -4.21 -22.65 20.23
N ALA A 52 -4.14 -23.75 19.49
CA ALA A 52 -4.06 -23.73 18.02
C ALA A 52 -5.28 -23.06 17.39
N VAL A 53 -6.49 -23.37 17.90
CA VAL A 53 -7.73 -22.71 17.45
C VAL A 53 -7.69 -21.19 17.74
N GLY A 54 -7.26 -20.81 18.93
CA GLY A 54 -7.15 -19.40 19.32
C GLY A 54 -6.15 -18.64 18.46
N PHE A 55 -4.96 -19.19 18.21
CA PHE A 55 -3.96 -18.56 17.36
C PHE A 55 -4.40 -18.50 15.90
N SER A 56 -5.11 -19.52 15.40
CA SER A 56 -5.66 -19.50 14.04
C SER A 56 -6.69 -18.38 13.88
N ALA A 57 -7.56 -18.16 14.87
CA ALA A 57 -8.53 -17.07 14.87
C ALA A 57 -7.83 -15.70 14.85
N LEU A 58 -6.82 -15.51 15.69
CA LEU A 58 -6.01 -14.28 15.70
C LEU A 58 -5.28 -14.08 14.36
N GLY A 59 -4.78 -15.14 13.78
CA GLY A 59 -4.15 -15.11 12.46
C GLY A 59 -5.11 -14.66 11.37
N SER A 60 -6.36 -15.12 11.42
CA SER A 60 -7.41 -14.70 10.48
C SER A 60 -7.76 -13.22 10.64
N GLU A 61 -7.87 -12.72 11.86
CA GLU A 61 -8.07 -11.29 12.13
C GLU A 61 -6.89 -10.47 11.60
N HIS A 62 -5.66 -10.91 11.86
CA HIS A 62 -4.47 -10.24 11.37
C HIS A 62 -4.45 -10.18 9.84
N ALA A 63 -4.77 -11.29 9.17
CA ALA A 63 -4.79 -11.33 7.71
C ALA A 63 -5.81 -10.34 7.12
N ALA A 64 -6.99 -10.22 7.75
CA ALA A 64 -8.01 -9.26 7.33
C ALA A 64 -7.54 -7.81 7.49
N ILE A 65 -6.97 -7.47 8.64
CA ILE A 65 -6.46 -6.12 8.92
C ILE A 65 -5.27 -5.79 8.01
N ALA A 66 -4.37 -6.74 7.81
CA ALA A 66 -3.23 -6.57 6.91
C ALA A 66 -3.69 -6.33 5.46
N GLY A 67 -4.74 -7.03 5.03
CA GLY A 67 -5.37 -6.82 3.72
C GLY A 67 -5.89 -5.39 3.54
N GLU A 68 -6.55 -4.86 4.54
CA GLU A 68 -7.00 -3.45 4.56
C GLU A 68 -5.81 -2.49 4.46
N GLY A 69 -4.73 -2.77 5.18
CA GLY A 69 -3.50 -1.97 5.13
C GLY A 69 -2.86 -1.97 3.75
N VAL A 70 -2.83 -3.12 3.09
CA VAL A 70 -2.31 -3.26 1.71
C VAL A 70 -3.16 -2.44 0.74
N GLU A 71 -4.48 -2.48 0.86
CA GLU A 71 -5.39 -1.67 0.03
C GLU A 71 -5.15 -0.18 0.24
N GLU A 72 -4.95 0.25 1.48
CA GLU A 72 -4.69 1.65 1.79
C GLU A 72 -3.35 2.12 1.23
N LEU A 73 -2.31 1.28 1.31
CA LEU A 73 -1.02 1.57 0.71
C LEU A 73 -1.16 1.73 -0.81
N GLY A 74 -1.92 0.87 -1.47
CA GLY A 74 -2.21 0.96 -2.90
C GLY A 74 -2.91 2.27 -3.25
N ARG A 75 -3.89 2.69 -2.48
CA ARG A 75 -4.57 3.98 -2.65
C ARG A 75 -3.62 5.16 -2.50
N SER A 76 -2.68 5.08 -1.57
CA SER A 76 -1.64 6.11 -1.39
C SER A 76 -0.78 6.25 -2.65
N GLY A 77 -0.38 5.14 -3.25
CA GLY A 77 0.38 5.13 -4.50
C GLY A 77 -0.38 5.79 -5.65
N VAL A 78 -1.65 5.44 -5.80
CA VAL A 78 -2.54 6.06 -6.81
C VAL A 78 -2.65 7.57 -6.58
N ALA A 79 -2.84 8.00 -5.34
CA ALA A 79 -2.97 9.41 -4.99
C ALA A 79 -1.70 10.21 -5.32
N VAL A 80 -0.53 9.65 -5.08
CA VAL A 80 0.75 10.28 -5.46
C VAL A 80 0.85 10.42 -6.97
N GLY A 81 0.46 9.40 -7.72
CA GLY A 81 0.43 9.43 -9.19
C GLY A 81 -0.52 10.49 -9.73
N GLU A 82 -1.71 10.59 -9.16
CA GLU A 82 -2.70 11.63 -9.51
C GLU A 82 -2.17 13.03 -9.20
N SER A 83 -1.47 13.21 -8.09
CA SER A 83 -0.84 14.48 -7.74
C SER A 83 0.21 14.88 -8.77
N GLY A 84 1.02 13.94 -9.25
CA GLY A 84 1.99 14.18 -10.31
C GLY A 84 1.35 14.64 -11.60
N ILE A 85 0.25 14.01 -12.02
CA ILE A 85 -0.54 14.40 -13.19
C ILE A 85 -1.14 15.80 -13.00
N GLY A 86 -1.68 16.07 -11.81
CA GLY A 86 -2.27 17.37 -11.48
C GLY A 86 -1.26 18.50 -11.53
N TYR A 87 -0.06 18.31 -10.99
CA TYR A 87 1.00 19.31 -11.07
C TYR A 87 1.48 19.55 -12.49
N ALA A 88 1.66 18.49 -13.28
CA ALA A 88 2.06 18.61 -14.69
C ALA A 88 1.01 19.37 -15.51
N ALA A 89 -0.28 19.10 -15.31
CA ALA A 89 -1.36 19.79 -15.98
C ALA A 89 -1.45 21.27 -15.56
N GLY A 90 -1.30 21.55 -14.27
CA GLY A 90 -1.29 22.91 -13.73
C GLY A 90 -0.14 23.74 -14.28
N ASP A 91 1.04 23.18 -14.35
CA ASP A 91 2.23 23.82 -14.93
C ASP A 91 2.04 24.13 -16.41
N ALA A 92 1.44 23.20 -17.16
CA ALA A 92 1.15 23.41 -18.58
C ALA A 92 0.15 24.55 -18.80
N VAL A 93 -0.91 24.63 -17.98
CA VAL A 93 -1.89 25.71 -18.03
C VAL A 93 -1.23 27.06 -17.68
N ALA A 94 -0.41 27.10 -16.64
CA ALA A 94 0.30 28.29 -16.25
C ALA A 94 1.26 28.78 -17.34
N ALA A 95 2.02 27.87 -17.96
CA ALA A 95 2.93 28.19 -19.05
C ALA A 95 2.16 28.78 -20.25
N ALA A 96 1.03 28.20 -20.62
CA ALA A 96 0.19 28.74 -21.69
C ALA A 96 -0.32 30.15 -21.38
N THR A 97 -0.66 30.42 -20.13
CA THR A 97 -1.09 31.76 -19.69
C THR A 97 0.02 32.80 -19.88
N TYR A 98 1.26 32.45 -19.52
CA TYR A 98 2.40 33.32 -19.74
C TYR A 98 2.68 33.60 -21.20
N LEU A 99 2.54 32.61 -22.06
CA LEU A 99 2.71 32.77 -23.50
C LEU A 99 1.67 33.71 -24.12
N VAL A 100 0.44 33.68 -23.63
CA VAL A 100 -0.64 34.54 -24.11
C VAL A 100 -0.48 35.99 -23.62
N SER A 101 0.00 36.17 -22.40
CA SER A 101 0.15 37.53 -21.79
C SER A 101 1.44 38.22 -22.17
N GLY A 102 2.40 37.49 -22.67
CA GLY A 102 3.67 38.02 -23.12
C GLY A 102 3.65 38.47 -24.55
#